data_d3f47818e35581cc6b1103866008534d
#
_entry.id   d3f47818e35581cc6b1103866008534d
#
_cell.length_a   1.000
_cell.length_b   1.000
_cell.length_c   1.000
_cell.angle_alpha   90.00
_cell.angle_beta   90.00
_cell.angle_gamma   90.00
#
_symmetry.space_group_name_H-M   'P 1'
#
loop_
_entity.id
_entity.type
_entity.pdbx_description
1 polymer ?
#
loop_
_entity_poly.entity_id
_entity_poly.type
_entity_poly.pdbx_seq_one_letter_code
_entity_poly.pdbx_strand_id
1 'polypeptide(L)'
;MTNKSQFRSEMIVDAQKAATAIKTSTIAKQLKANGFTTATMVQAASDLTDLHAAAEAARSAWLTASAALQTKAQEFELTWSSYCNIVRGVTSDETVRKAHGVASPGVKKGPSFRRGPRKAAAAVTPAVGATPAKPQ
;
A
#
# COMPACT_ATOMS: atom_id res chain seq x y z
N MET A 1 -5.13 11.91 18.16
CA MET A 1 -3.78 11.61 17.64
C MET A 1 -3.61 12.16 16.25
N THR A 2 -2.56 12.89 16.02
CA THR A 2 -2.27 13.45 14.72
C THR A 2 -1.76 12.33 13.81
N ASN A 3 -2.34 12.19 12.65
CA ASN A 3 -1.89 11.24 11.65
C ASN A 3 -0.47 11.66 11.18
N LYS A 4 0.43 10.69 10.99
CA LYS A 4 1.80 10.96 10.52
C LYS A 4 1.86 11.76 9.22
N SER A 5 0.90 11.55 8.33
CA SER A 5 0.78 12.30 7.09
C SER A 5 0.45 13.76 7.36
N GLN A 6 -0.48 14.00 8.27
CA GLN A 6 -0.90 15.33 8.66
C GLN A 6 0.25 16.10 9.32
N PHE A 7 0.98 15.45 10.21
CA PHE A 7 2.17 16.02 10.83
C PHE A 7 3.23 16.46 9.79
N ARG A 8 3.46 15.64 8.77
CA ARG A 8 4.43 16.00 7.71
C ARG A 8 3.96 17.19 6.88
N SER A 9 2.67 17.26 6.59
CA SER A 9 2.11 18.39 5.85
C SER A 9 2.22 19.68 6.65
N GLU A 10 2.00 19.62 7.94
CA GLU A 10 2.17 20.77 8.83
C GLU A 10 3.63 21.22 8.89
N MET A 11 4.57 20.29 8.99
CA MET A 11 6.00 20.59 8.95
C MET A 11 6.41 21.30 7.65
N ILE A 12 5.88 20.91 6.52
CA ILE A 12 6.17 21.54 5.24
C ILE A 12 5.68 23.01 5.26
N VAL A 13 4.47 23.22 5.73
CA VAL A 13 3.88 24.57 5.84
C VAL A 13 4.72 25.43 6.79
N ASP A 14 5.14 24.89 7.91
CA ASP A 14 5.96 25.62 8.88
C ASP A 14 7.35 25.94 8.33
N ALA A 15 7.96 25.00 7.59
CA ALA A 15 9.24 25.23 6.94
C ALA A 15 9.14 26.34 5.89
N GLN A 16 8.06 26.38 5.12
CA GLN A 16 7.81 27.44 4.14
C GLN A 16 7.59 28.80 4.81
N LYS A 17 6.83 28.81 5.91
CA LYS A 17 6.65 30.05 6.69
C LYS A 17 7.97 30.56 7.23
N ALA A 18 8.80 29.68 7.79
CA ALA A 18 10.11 30.02 8.30
C ALA A 18 11.02 30.58 7.19
N ALA A 19 11.03 29.96 6.02
CA ALA A 19 11.79 30.39 4.88
C ALA A 19 11.38 31.81 4.39
N THR A 20 10.10 32.13 4.48
CA THR A 20 9.58 33.44 4.15
C THR A 20 9.90 34.47 5.22
N ALA A 21 9.68 34.11 6.48
CA ALA A 21 9.88 35.02 7.61
C ALA A 21 11.33 35.45 7.77
N ILE A 22 12.28 34.57 7.51
CA ILE A 22 13.70 34.87 7.68
C ILE A 22 14.18 36.01 6.78
N LYS A 23 13.50 36.29 5.67
CA LYS A 23 13.86 37.38 4.76
C LYS A 23 13.64 38.76 5.36
N THR A 24 12.60 38.89 6.18
CA THR A 24 12.15 40.19 6.73
C THR A 24 12.31 40.27 8.25
N SER A 25 12.84 39.24 8.87
CA SER A 25 12.96 39.17 10.32
C SER A 25 14.00 40.14 10.87
N THR A 26 13.65 40.77 11.98
CA THR A 26 14.59 41.63 12.73
C THR A 26 15.74 40.83 13.36
N ILE A 27 15.57 39.54 13.51
CA ILE A 27 16.58 38.63 14.08
C ILE A 27 17.40 37.90 13.01
N ALA A 28 17.28 38.31 11.75
CA ALA A 28 17.97 37.66 10.61
C ALA A 28 19.49 37.57 10.80
N LYS A 29 20.10 38.60 11.39
CA LYS A 29 21.54 38.60 11.69
C LYS A 29 21.93 37.53 12.70
N GLN A 30 21.12 37.36 13.77
CA GLN A 30 21.38 36.36 14.79
C GLN A 30 21.16 34.94 14.21
N LEU A 31 20.14 34.77 13.40
CA LEU A 31 19.89 33.49 12.73
C LEU A 31 21.05 33.12 11.80
N LYS A 32 21.53 34.08 11.01
CA LYS A 32 22.67 33.86 10.14
C LYS A 32 23.95 33.49 10.92
N ALA A 33 24.19 34.16 12.05
CA ALA A 33 25.32 33.85 12.91
C ALA A 33 25.26 32.41 13.46
N ASN A 34 24.08 31.85 13.58
CA ASN A 34 23.84 30.46 14.01
C ASN A 34 23.67 29.49 12.84
N GLY A 35 23.97 29.88 11.62
CA GLY A 35 23.93 29.00 10.45
C GLY A 35 22.59 28.95 9.73
N PHE A 36 21.61 29.75 10.16
CA PHE A 36 20.29 29.75 9.52
C PHE A 36 20.15 30.93 8.57
N THR A 37 20.32 30.68 7.28
CA THR A 37 20.12 31.67 6.24
C THR A 37 18.84 31.40 5.47
N THR A 38 18.37 32.40 4.73
CA THR A 38 17.23 32.25 3.81
C THR A 38 17.45 31.09 2.86
N ALA A 39 18.65 30.99 2.26
CA ALA A 39 18.94 29.89 1.33
C ALA A 39 18.87 28.53 1.98
N THR A 40 19.41 28.39 3.19
CA THR A 40 19.36 27.13 3.95
C THR A 40 17.92 26.70 4.25
N MET A 41 17.09 27.64 4.68
CA MET A 41 15.69 27.36 5.02
C MET A 41 14.85 27.08 3.78
N VAL A 42 15.06 27.79 2.70
CA VAL A 42 14.37 27.54 1.43
C VAL A 42 14.75 26.17 0.89
N GLN A 43 16.02 25.80 0.95
CA GLN A 43 16.48 24.49 0.49
C GLN A 43 15.87 23.38 1.33
N ALA A 44 15.89 23.50 2.65
CA ALA A 44 15.30 22.51 3.55
C ALA A 44 13.80 22.35 3.30
N ALA A 45 13.07 23.44 3.09
CA ALA A 45 11.64 23.38 2.78
C ALA A 45 11.37 22.73 1.43
N SER A 46 12.21 23.01 0.43
CA SER A 46 12.11 22.38 -0.91
C SER A 46 12.36 20.88 -0.82
N ASP A 47 13.47 20.50 -0.19
CA ASP A 47 13.84 19.08 -0.03
C ASP A 47 12.73 18.29 0.66
N LEU A 48 12.16 18.85 1.72
CA LEU A 48 11.07 18.21 2.45
C LEU A 48 9.81 18.06 1.58
N THR A 49 9.49 19.09 0.82
CA THR A 49 8.35 19.09 -0.10
C THR A 49 8.53 18.04 -1.20
N ASP A 50 9.71 17.99 -1.80
CA ASP A 50 10.03 17.07 -2.89
C ASP A 50 10.00 15.62 -2.41
N LEU A 51 10.59 15.33 -1.26
CA LEU A 51 10.58 14.01 -0.67
C LEU A 51 9.16 13.57 -0.27
N HIS A 52 8.35 14.49 0.23
CA HIS A 52 6.95 14.18 0.54
C HIS A 52 6.17 13.83 -0.73
N ALA A 53 6.33 14.63 -1.78
CA ALA A 53 5.68 14.36 -3.07
C ALA A 53 6.11 13.01 -3.65
N ALA A 54 7.41 12.71 -3.58
CA ALA A 54 7.94 11.42 -4.04
C ALA A 54 7.37 10.25 -3.25
N ALA A 55 7.24 10.41 -1.94
CA ALA A 55 6.66 9.38 -1.07
C ALA A 55 5.17 9.14 -1.40
N GLU A 56 4.41 10.19 -1.63
CA GLU A 56 3.00 10.06 -2.02
C GLU A 56 2.83 9.42 -3.40
N ALA A 57 3.70 9.77 -4.36
CA ALA A 57 3.71 9.14 -5.68
C ALA A 57 4.04 7.64 -5.59
N ALA A 58 5.04 7.28 -4.78
CA ALA A 58 5.41 5.89 -4.57
C ALA A 58 4.26 5.10 -3.91
N ARG A 59 3.60 5.71 -2.94
CA ARG A 59 2.43 5.11 -2.30
C ARG A 59 1.30 4.85 -3.29
N SER A 60 1.00 5.83 -4.14
CA SER A 60 -0.03 5.72 -5.18
C SER A 60 0.31 4.61 -6.17
N ALA A 61 1.56 4.55 -6.63
CA ALA A 61 2.04 3.49 -7.52
C ALA A 61 1.91 2.11 -6.89
N TRP A 62 2.26 1.99 -5.60
CA TRP A 62 2.12 0.73 -4.87
C TRP A 62 0.65 0.28 -4.76
N LEU A 63 -0.27 1.20 -4.48
CA LEU A 63 -1.70 0.89 -4.41
C LEU A 63 -2.22 0.38 -5.76
N THR A 64 -1.83 1.05 -6.85
CA THR A 64 -2.21 0.63 -8.20
C THR A 64 -1.66 -0.76 -8.53
N ALA A 65 -0.38 -1.00 -8.25
CA ALA A 65 0.26 -2.29 -8.49
C ALA A 65 -0.39 -3.40 -7.65
N SER A 66 -0.71 -3.10 -6.39
CA SER A 66 -1.38 -4.05 -5.49
C SER A 66 -2.76 -4.44 -6.00
N ALA A 67 -3.53 -3.48 -6.49
CA ALA A 67 -4.84 -3.74 -7.07
C ALA A 67 -4.73 -4.60 -8.34
N ALA A 68 -3.76 -4.29 -9.20
CA ALA A 68 -3.52 -5.07 -10.41
C ALA A 68 -3.11 -6.51 -10.08
N LEU A 69 -2.24 -6.68 -9.08
CA LEU A 69 -1.84 -8.02 -8.62
C LEU A 69 -3.04 -8.81 -8.11
N GLN A 70 -3.90 -8.18 -7.32
CA GLN A 70 -5.09 -8.83 -6.80
C GLN A 70 -6.02 -9.28 -7.91
N THR A 71 -6.24 -8.44 -8.92
CA THR A 71 -7.05 -8.78 -10.09
C THR A 71 -6.46 -9.98 -10.83
N LYS A 72 -5.16 -9.96 -11.08
CA LYS A 72 -4.47 -11.07 -11.75
C LYS A 72 -4.50 -12.36 -10.94
N ALA A 73 -4.40 -12.27 -9.63
CA ALA A 73 -4.51 -13.44 -8.76
C ALA A 73 -5.91 -14.08 -8.87
N GLN A 74 -6.94 -13.26 -8.91
CA GLN A 74 -8.32 -13.74 -9.07
C GLN A 74 -8.53 -14.38 -10.45
N GLU A 75 -8.04 -13.76 -11.51
CA GLU A 75 -8.09 -14.34 -12.86
C GLU A 75 -7.37 -15.69 -12.91
N PHE A 76 -6.20 -15.75 -12.28
CA PHE A 76 -5.43 -17.00 -12.19
C PHE A 76 -6.19 -18.08 -11.43
N GLU A 77 -6.86 -17.76 -10.34
CA GLU A 77 -7.65 -18.74 -9.59
C GLU A 77 -8.75 -19.38 -10.44
N LEU A 78 -9.42 -18.57 -11.26
CA LEU A 78 -10.43 -19.08 -12.18
C LEU A 78 -9.81 -19.99 -13.25
N THR A 79 -8.72 -19.56 -13.85
CA THR A 79 -7.96 -20.35 -14.82
C THR A 79 -7.45 -21.65 -14.19
N TRP A 80 -6.92 -21.57 -13.00
CA TRP A 80 -6.42 -22.72 -12.25
C TRP A 80 -7.52 -23.72 -11.94
N SER A 81 -8.68 -23.24 -11.51
CA SER A 81 -9.84 -24.11 -11.25
C SER A 81 -10.26 -24.87 -12.50
N SER A 82 -10.33 -24.18 -13.63
CA SER A 82 -10.65 -24.78 -14.93
C SER A 82 -9.59 -25.82 -15.32
N TYR A 83 -8.33 -25.45 -15.20
CA TYR A 83 -7.21 -26.36 -15.46
C TYR A 83 -7.29 -27.64 -14.61
N CYS A 84 -7.49 -27.50 -13.33
CA CYS A 84 -7.63 -28.64 -12.41
C CYS A 84 -8.80 -29.57 -12.81
N ASN A 85 -9.91 -28.98 -13.21
CA ASN A 85 -11.07 -29.75 -13.62
C ASN A 85 -10.78 -30.53 -14.91
N ILE A 86 -10.10 -29.89 -15.87
CA ILE A 86 -9.70 -30.56 -17.11
C ILE A 86 -8.75 -31.72 -16.82
N VAL A 87 -7.73 -31.49 -16.00
CA VAL A 87 -6.76 -32.55 -15.63
C VAL A 87 -7.47 -33.74 -14.97
N ARG A 88 -8.40 -33.46 -14.06
CA ARG A 88 -9.18 -34.52 -13.41
C ARG A 88 -10.07 -35.29 -14.38
N GLY A 89 -10.60 -34.61 -15.39
CA GLY A 89 -11.42 -35.23 -16.41
C GLY A 89 -10.64 -36.06 -17.42
N VAL A 90 -9.38 -35.65 -17.70
CA VAL A 90 -8.55 -36.31 -18.71
C VAL A 90 -7.83 -37.52 -18.16
N THR A 91 -7.45 -37.52 -16.90
CA THR A 91 -6.69 -38.63 -16.30
C THR A 91 -7.15 -38.95 -14.89
N SER A 92 -7.17 -40.24 -14.58
CA SER A 92 -7.35 -40.75 -13.22
C SER A 92 -6.03 -41.10 -12.55
N ASP A 93 -4.94 -41.06 -13.28
CA ASP A 93 -3.61 -41.40 -12.77
C ASP A 93 -3.15 -40.33 -11.77
N GLU A 94 -2.96 -40.77 -10.54
CA GLU A 94 -2.56 -39.91 -9.42
C GLU A 94 -1.17 -39.29 -9.64
N THR A 95 -0.26 -40.05 -10.24
CA THR A 95 1.09 -39.59 -10.52
C THR A 95 1.08 -38.42 -11.52
N VAL A 96 0.26 -38.55 -12.56
CA VAL A 96 0.09 -37.52 -13.55
C VAL A 96 -0.56 -36.30 -12.94
N ARG A 97 -1.60 -36.47 -12.17
CA ARG A 97 -2.28 -35.36 -11.48
C ARG A 97 -1.33 -34.58 -10.58
N LYS A 98 -0.50 -35.29 -9.80
CA LYS A 98 0.51 -34.65 -8.95
C LYS A 98 1.55 -33.90 -9.74
N ALA A 99 1.99 -34.44 -10.87
CA ALA A 99 2.95 -33.76 -11.74
C ALA A 99 2.40 -32.43 -12.27
N HIS A 100 1.08 -32.35 -12.45
CA HIS A 100 0.38 -31.14 -12.85
C HIS A 100 -0.02 -30.24 -11.68
N GLY A 101 0.37 -30.56 -10.45
CA GLY A 101 0.03 -29.81 -9.25
C GLY A 101 -1.44 -29.95 -8.82
N VAL A 102 -2.15 -30.91 -9.34
CA VAL A 102 -3.57 -31.12 -9.04
C VAL A 102 -3.70 -32.07 -7.88
N ALA A 103 -4.28 -31.60 -6.78
CA ALA A 103 -4.47 -32.41 -5.59
C ALA A 103 -5.49 -33.54 -5.84
N SER A 104 -5.24 -34.66 -5.20
CA SER A 104 -6.17 -35.78 -5.20
C SER A 104 -7.50 -35.39 -4.53
N PRO A 105 -8.62 -36.02 -4.95
CA PRO A 105 -9.87 -35.84 -4.24
C PRO A 105 -9.72 -36.22 -2.77
N GLY A 106 -10.23 -35.40 -1.90
CA GLY A 106 -10.18 -35.65 -0.46
C GLY A 106 -8.92 -35.18 0.25
N VAL A 107 -7.87 -34.80 -0.47
CA VAL A 107 -6.69 -34.20 0.16
C VAL A 107 -6.97 -32.75 0.47
N LYS A 108 -6.90 -32.41 1.73
CA LYS A 108 -7.04 -31.02 2.14
C LYS A 108 -5.85 -30.21 1.64
N LYS A 109 -6.13 -29.12 0.99
CA LYS A 109 -5.09 -28.16 0.64
C LYS A 109 -4.56 -27.50 1.89
N GLY A 110 -3.30 -27.21 1.88
CA GLY A 110 -2.71 -26.36 2.90
C GLY A 110 -3.36 -24.97 2.94
N PRO A 111 -2.91 -24.13 3.84
CA PRO A 111 -3.47 -22.79 3.98
C PRO A 111 -3.43 -22.03 2.66
N SER A 112 -4.57 -21.51 2.27
CA SER A 112 -4.63 -20.70 1.07
C SER A 112 -4.26 -19.26 1.40
N PHE A 113 -3.33 -18.71 0.66
CA PHE A 113 -2.92 -17.33 0.84
C PHE A 113 -4.07 -16.35 0.67
N ARG A 114 -5.06 -16.70 -0.12
CA ARG A 114 -6.20 -15.81 -0.35
C ARG A 114 -7.12 -15.64 0.85
N ARG A 115 -6.97 -16.49 1.87
CA ARG A 115 -7.81 -16.36 3.05
C ARG A 115 -7.36 -15.27 4.00
N GLY A 116 -6.08 -15.05 4.05
CA GLY A 116 -5.53 -14.05 4.93
C GLY A 116 -6.06 -12.65 4.68
N PRO A 117 -5.92 -12.13 3.48
CA PRO A 117 -6.37 -10.77 3.18
C PRO A 117 -7.88 -10.60 3.28
N ARG A 118 -8.63 -11.64 3.05
CA ARG A 118 -10.08 -11.55 3.09
C ARG A 118 -10.62 -11.09 4.43
N LYS A 119 -10.00 -11.46 5.50
CA LYS A 119 -10.43 -11.03 6.82
C LYS A 119 -10.33 -9.54 6.99
N ALA A 120 -9.26 -9.00 6.53
CA ALA A 120 -9.09 -7.57 6.55
C ALA A 120 -10.05 -6.88 5.59
N ALA A 121 -10.28 -7.50 4.46
CA ALA A 121 -11.14 -6.94 3.45
C ALA A 121 -12.59 -6.87 3.89
N ALA A 122 -12.99 -7.79 4.67
CA ALA A 122 -14.34 -7.70 5.18
C ALA A 122 -14.51 -6.37 5.85
N ALA A 123 -13.50 -5.97 6.22
CA ALA A 123 -13.53 -4.64 6.63
C ALA A 123 -13.40 -3.75 5.46
N VAL A 124 -13.37 -4.19 4.82
CA VAL A 124 -13.21 -3.28 4.02
C VAL A 124 -14.19 -2.83 3.48
N THR A 125 -14.36 -3.45 3.95
CA THR A 125 -14.98 -3.21 3.81
C THR A 125 -15.59 -2.93 3.91
N PRO A 126 -15.83 -2.93 3.96
CA PRO A 126 -16.43 -2.72 4.18
C PRO A 126 -17.07 -2.64 4.09
N ALA A 127 -17.36 -2.76 3.97
CA ALA A 127 -17.86 -2.79 4.01
C ALA A 127 -18.49 -2.93 4.04
N VAL A 128 -18.64 -3.06 4.02
CA VAL A 128 -19.10 -3.33 4.23
C VAL A 128 -19.57 -3.80 4.48
N GLY A 129 -19.94 -4.03 4.48
CA GLY A 129 -20.35 -4.55 4.76
C GLY A 129 -20.73 -5.26 5.16
N ALA A 130 -20.75 -5.34 5.25
CA ALA A 130 -20.96 -5.95 5.73
C ALA A 130 -21.40 -6.30 6.47
N THR A 131 -21.45 -6.18 6.75
CA THR A 131 -21.72 -6.43 7.45
C THR A 131 -22.28 -6.84 8.01
N PRO A 132 -22.44 -6.93 8.14
CA PRO A 132 -22.93 -7.28 8.76
C PRO A 132 -23.46 -7.75 9.32
N ALA A 133 -23.57 -7.77 9.34
CA ALA A 133 -23.92 -8.05 9.90
C ALA A 133 -24.49 -8.66 10.66
N LYS A 134 -24.67 -8.82 11.10
CA LYS A 134 -25.18 -9.28 11.80
C LYS A 134 -25.96 -9.53 12.54
N PRO A 135 -26.23 -9.54 12.62
CA PRO A 135 -26.91 -9.69 13.47
C PRO A 135 -27.53 -10.50 14.17
N GLN A 136 -27.91 -10.55 14.57
CA GLN A 136 -28.40 -11.00 15.28
C GLN A 136 -28.53 -11.71 15.69
#